data_e98b14022d1ebfd1954629e2ab9e83d5
#
_entry.id   e98b14022d1ebfd1954629e2ab9e83d5
#
_cell.length_a   1.000
_cell.length_b   1.000
_cell.length_c   1.000
_cell.angle_alpha   90.00
_cell.angle_beta   90.00
_cell.angle_gamma   90.00
#
_symmetry.space_group_name_H-M   'P 1'
#
loop_
_entity.id
_entity.type
_entity.pdbx_description
1 polymer ?
#
loop_
_entity_poly.entity_id
_entity_poly.type
_entity_poly.pdbx_seq_one_letter_code
_entity_poly.pdbx_strand_id
1 'polypeptide(L)'
;RLTLSMPFNKGRSAGRVGGRMTYGGVLACNLIKNLRGKSLFFYDFNAKVMHTFNEKNRLFVSTYLGDDILGVESLMTITYGNKNFTTRWNHIFNDKLTSNLSVFYTKYRYKIGVSMNPYDFSITAGIEDVSAKYDFTYLMNDNISIRYGASATFHQYGQGKLDDKTGAIAAYMDVDPSNEVKRKALEYSLYFSNNHKLGTLFSIRYGLRLSIFQNIGKETLFLFDENYNCYDQINYASGEIFNTEANLEPRLAAMYQIDEFSSIKASYLRTVQYAQVATNATGGIPFDLWFPSSPNIKPQKCDQFALGYFRNFRNNEIETSVELFYKNIHNVIDFADDAFFIGNLYVDGEVRAGKGRAYGAEFLARKNFGKLSGWISYTYSRSKRTVKDINFGEEYVSPYDRPHNVSIVLNYELTKRFDVSATWVYNTGQPVTYPYGKYTVDGVTYSIYNGERNKSRYPDYHRLDLSATLKCKDRHKNWKGEWNLSVY
;
A
#
# COMPACT_ATOMS: atom_id res chain seq x y z
N ARG A 1 -14.11 10.80 -17.20
CA ARG A 1 -14.69 9.70 -16.40
C ARG A 1 -16.16 9.54 -16.75
N LEU A 2 -16.59 8.29 -17.02
CA LEU A 2 -17.97 7.92 -17.17
C LEU A 2 -18.32 6.94 -16.05
N THR A 3 -19.47 7.13 -15.40
CA THR A 3 -19.97 6.22 -14.38
C THR A 3 -21.47 6.05 -14.58
N LEU A 4 -21.92 4.81 -14.66
CA LEU A 4 -23.32 4.43 -14.72
C LEU A 4 -23.65 3.61 -13.47
N SER A 5 -24.70 3.97 -12.76
CA SER A 5 -25.21 3.22 -11.61
C SER A 5 -26.71 3.07 -11.74
N MET A 6 -27.21 1.86 -11.65
CA MET A 6 -28.65 1.60 -11.76
C MET A 6 -29.09 0.46 -10.86
N PRO A 7 -30.23 0.58 -10.22
CA PRO A 7 -30.95 -0.56 -9.67
C PRO A 7 -31.66 -1.33 -10.79
N PHE A 8 -31.78 -2.63 -10.66
CA PHE A 8 -32.53 -3.50 -11.55
C PHE A 8 -33.20 -4.63 -10.78
N ASN A 9 -33.99 -5.45 -11.43
CA ASN A 9 -34.73 -6.55 -10.80
C ASN A 9 -35.57 -6.08 -9.60
N LYS A 10 -36.43 -5.03 -9.81
CA LYS A 10 -37.28 -4.43 -8.77
C LYS A 10 -36.55 -4.02 -7.49
N GLY A 11 -35.30 -3.54 -7.63
CA GLY A 11 -34.48 -3.09 -6.51
C GLY A 11 -33.73 -4.20 -5.78
N ARG A 12 -33.88 -5.47 -6.15
CA ARG A 12 -33.10 -6.59 -5.57
C ARG A 12 -31.67 -6.64 -6.02
N SER A 13 -31.34 -5.98 -7.13
CA SER A 13 -30.02 -5.89 -7.69
C SER A 13 -29.65 -4.44 -7.93
N ALA A 14 -28.35 -4.13 -7.76
CA ALA A 14 -27.79 -2.86 -8.16
C ALA A 14 -26.46 -3.10 -8.87
N GLY A 15 -26.23 -2.37 -9.95
CA GLY A 15 -25.01 -2.39 -10.73
C GLY A 15 -24.39 -1.01 -10.81
N ARG A 16 -23.07 -0.98 -10.82
CA ARG A 16 -22.28 0.20 -11.10
C ARG A 16 -21.15 -0.18 -12.03
N VAL A 17 -20.98 0.57 -13.12
CA VAL A 17 -19.88 0.45 -14.06
C VAL A 17 -19.27 1.81 -14.22
N GLY A 18 -17.96 1.90 -14.18
CA GLY A 18 -17.23 3.15 -14.34
C GLY A 18 -15.94 2.93 -15.12
N GLY A 19 -15.59 3.91 -15.93
CA GLY A 19 -14.31 3.94 -16.63
C GLY A 19 -13.77 5.36 -16.71
N ARG A 20 -12.48 5.46 -16.72
CA ARG A 20 -11.76 6.70 -17.05
C ARG A 20 -10.52 6.36 -17.84
N MET A 21 -10.09 7.33 -18.63
CA MET A 21 -8.83 7.28 -19.37
C MET A 21 -8.27 8.69 -19.51
N THR A 22 -6.97 8.79 -19.68
CA THR A 22 -6.32 10.06 -19.98
C THR A 22 -6.51 10.38 -21.45
N TYR A 23 -7.32 11.39 -21.75
CA TYR A 23 -7.42 11.98 -23.08
C TYR A 23 -6.55 13.24 -23.22
N GLY A 24 -6.42 14.02 -22.14
CA GLY A 24 -5.62 15.25 -22.13
C GLY A 24 -4.13 15.00 -22.35
N GLY A 25 -3.56 13.95 -21.74
CA GLY A 25 -2.16 13.56 -21.95
C GLY A 25 -1.88 13.16 -23.38
N VAL A 26 -2.76 12.37 -23.98
CA VAL A 26 -2.64 11.97 -25.41
C VAL A 26 -2.72 13.19 -26.33
N LEU A 27 -3.66 14.11 -26.08
CA LEU A 27 -3.77 15.36 -26.85
C LEU A 27 -2.55 16.26 -26.65
N ALA A 28 -2.09 16.43 -25.39
CA ALA A 28 -0.94 17.26 -25.09
C ALA A 28 0.36 16.74 -25.73
N CYS A 29 0.59 15.43 -25.68
CA CYS A 29 1.76 14.80 -26.32
C CYS A 29 1.76 14.95 -27.85
N ASN A 30 0.59 15.04 -28.48
CA ASN A 30 0.48 15.26 -29.92
C ASN A 30 0.53 16.73 -30.32
N LEU A 31 -0.01 17.64 -29.53
CA LEU A 31 -0.14 19.07 -29.84
C LEU A 31 1.05 19.91 -29.39
N ILE A 32 1.66 19.58 -28.26
CA ILE A 32 2.76 20.35 -27.67
C ILE A 32 4.10 19.78 -28.15
N LYS A 33 4.87 20.56 -28.89
CA LYS A 33 6.15 20.16 -29.51
C LYS A 33 7.14 19.53 -28.50
N ASN A 34 7.24 20.08 -27.28
CA ASN A 34 8.15 19.60 -26.23
C ASN A 34 7.68 18.30 -25.55
N LEU A 35 6.46 17.85 -25.81
CA LEU A 35 5.89 16.61 -25.29
C LEU A 35 5.79 15.52 -26.36
N ARG A 36 6.15 15.80 -27.62
CA ARG A 36 6.17 14.79 -28.68
C ARG A 36 7.16 13.69 -28.31
N GLY A 37 6.79 12.44 -28.59
CA GLY A 37 7.57 11.26 -28.20
C GLY A 37 7.48 10.90 -26.72
N LYS A 38 6.65 11.57 -25.92
CA LYS A 38 6.36 11.18 -24.55
C LYS A 38 5.00 10.47 -24.49
N SER A 39 4.90 9.47 -23.64
CA SER A 39 3.65 8.75 -23.36
C SER A 39 3.23 9.01 -21.92
N LEU A 40 2.08 9.62 -21.74
CA LEU A 40 1.43 9.76 -20.44
C LEU A 40 -0.02 9.31 -20.62
N PHE A 41 -0.24 8.04 -20.37
CA PHE A 41 -1.54 7.41 -20.57
C PHE A 41 -1.90 6.55 -19.38
N PHE A 42 -3.12 6.69 -18.90
CA PHE A 42 -3.71 5.75 -17.95
C PHE A 42 -5.14 5.42 -18.35
N TYR A 43 -5.57 4.25 -18.00
CA TYR A 43 -6.97 3.86 -18.02
C TYR A 43 -7.31 3.02 -16.81
N ASP A 44 -8.53 3.15 -16.35
CA ASP A 44 -9.11 2.22 -15.40
C ASP A 44 -10.58 1.92 -15.72
N PHE A 45 -10.95 0.70 -15.43
CA PHE A 45 -12.30 0.18 -15.51
C PHE A 45 -12.67 -0.44 -14.18
N ASN A 46 -13.85 -0.13 -13.68
CA ASN A 46 -14.40 -0.75 -12.49
C ASN A 46 -15.85 -1.13 -12.70
N ALA A 47 -16.23 -2.31 -12.22
CA ALA A 47 -17.61 -2.75 -12.20
C ALA A 47 -17.92 -3.38 -10.84
N LYS A 48 -19.14 -3.17 -10.37
CA LYS A 48 -19.65 -3.77 -9.15
C LYS A 48 -21.12 -4.13 -9.36
N VAL A 49 -21.47 -5.35 -8.99
CA VAL A 49 -22.84 -5.84 -8.98
C VAL A 49 -23.17 -6.37 -7.59
N MET A 50 -24.32 -6.03 -7.09
CA MET A 50 -24.91 -6.59 -5.88
C MET A 50 -26.23 -7.25 -6.25
N HIS A 51 -26.45 -8.44 -5.73
CA HIS A 51 -27.73 -9.15 -5.86
C HIS A 51 -28.20 -9.66 -4.50
N THR A 52 -29.44 -9.36 -4.15
CA THR A 52 -30.11 -9.88 -2.95
C THR A 52 -31.05 -11.02 -3.38
N PHE A 53 -30.65 -12.26 -3.10
CA PHE A 53 -31.46 -13.45 -3.39
C PHE A 53 -32.71 -13.49 -2.50
N ASN A 54 -32.50 -13.24 -1.21
CA ASN A 54 -33.52 -13.13 -0.17
C ASN A 54 -32.98 -12.30 1.01
N GLU A 55 -33.75 -12.15 2.07
CA GLU A 55 -33.40 -11.34 3.26
C GLU A 55 -32.09 -11.81 3.93
N LYS A 56 -31.74 -13.09 3.80
CA LYS A 56 -30.58 -13.71 4.42
C LYS A 56 -29.36 -13.80 3.50
N ASN A 57 -29.52 -13.67 2.18
CA ASN A 57 -28.44 -13.95 1.22
C ASN A 57 -28.22 -12.79 0.25
N ARG A 58 -27.00 -12.24 0.25
CA ARG A 58 -26.55 -11.19 -0.67
C ARG A 58 -25.23 -11.57 -1.29
N LEU A 59 -25.11 -11.40 -2.60
CA LEU A 59 -23.88 -11.60 -3.36
C LEU A 59 -23.38 -10.26 -3.87
N PHE A 60 -22.09 -10.04 -3.73
CA PHE A 60 -21.38 -8.89 -4.30
C PHE A 60 -20.28 -9.41 -5.21
N VAL A 61 -20.23 -8.89 -6.42
CA VAL A 61 -19.17 -9.15 -7.39
C VAL A 61 -18.59 -7.82 -7.81
N SER A 62 -17.26 -7.68 -7.77
CA SER A 62 -16.59 -6.47 -8.21
C SER A 62 -15.30 -6.79 -8.95
N THR A 63 -14.96 -5.94 -9.91
CA THR A 63 -13.70 -5.99 -10.64
C THR A 63 -13.10 -4.61 -10.79
N TYR A 64 -11.80 -4.56 -10.82
CA TYR A 64 -11.00 -3.40 -11.17
C TYR A 64 -9.89 -3.82 -12.13
N LEU A 65 -9.72 -3.09 -13.21
CA LEU A 65 -8.66 -3.27 -14.20
C LEU A 65 -8.09 -1.89 -14.51
N GLY A 66 -6.78 -1.72 -14.48
CA GLY A 66 -6.16 -0.45 -14.83
C GLY A 66 -4.67 -0.59 -15.08
N ASP A 67 -4.18 0.20 -16.01
CA ASP A 67 -2.75 0.36 -16.29
C ASP A 67 -2.41 1.86 -16.41
N ASP A 68 -1.25 2.22 -15.88
CA ASP A 68 -0.61 3.53 -16.03
C ASP A 68 0.66 3.36 -16.87
N ILE A 69 0.81 4.15 -17.91
CA ILE A 69 1.93 4.08 -18.86
C ILE A 69 2.61 5.45 -18.91
N LEU A 70 3.85 5.49 -18.49
CA LEU A 70 4.72 6.64 -18.59
C LEU A 70 5.90 6.27 -19.50
N GLY A 71 6.15 7.05 -20.55
CA GLY A 71 7.24 6.76 -21.47
C GLY A 71 7.84 7.99 -22.12
N VAL A 72 9.09 7.84 -22.50
CA VAL A 72 9.81 8.72 -23.41
C VAL A 72 10.22 7.85 -24.58
N GLU A 73 9.72 8.17 -25.77
CA GLU A 73 9.97 7.40 -26.99
C GLU A 73 11.46 7.19 -27.22
N SER A 74 11.83 5.97 -27.61
CA SER A 74 13.23 5.56 -27.88
C SER A 74 14.17 5.70 -26.68
N LEU A 75 13.66 5.76 -25.46
CA LEU A 75 14.47 5.82 -24.24
C LEU A 75 13.96 4.85 -23.17
N MET A 76 12.81 5.12 -22.57
CA MET A 76 12.31 4.35 -21.43
C MET A 76 10.78 4.35 -21.36
N THR A 77 10.23 3.21 -20.97
CA THR A 77 8.79 3.08 -20.70
C THR A 77 8.59 2.40 -19.33
N ILE A 78 7.74 2.98 -18.49
CA ILE A 78 7.33 2.39 -17.23
C ILE A 78 5.83 2.14 -17.30
N THR A 79 5.42 0.92 -17.00
CA THR A 79 4.01 0.51 -16.96
C THR A 79 3.70 -0.10 -15.61
N TYR A 80 2.64 0.37 -14.96
CA TYR A 80 2.08 -0.24 -13.74
C TYR A 80 0.68 -0.76 -14.06
N GLY A 81 0.39 -1.98 -13.65
CA GLY A 81 -0.91 -2.59 -13.91
C GLY A 81 -1.49 -3.29 -12.69
N ASN A 82 -2.79 -3.07 -12.48
CA ASN A 82 -3.57 -3.74 -11.44
C ASN A 82 -4.78 -4.42 -12.03
N LYS A 83 -4.97 -5.70 -11.67
CA LYS A 83 -6.19 -6.46 -11.94
C LYS A 83 -6.72 -7.02 -10.64
N ASN A 84 -7.99 -6.78 -10.37
CA ASN A 84 -8.64 -7.25 -9.15
C ASN A 84 -10.02 -7.80 -9.50
N PHE A 85 -10.33 -8.96 -8.95
CA PHE A 85 -11.66 -9.56 -8.99
C PHE A 85 -12.03 -10.03 -7.60
N THR A 86 -13.22 -9.66 -7.12
CA THR A 86 -13.70 -10.01 -5.78
C THR A 86 -15.14 -10.50 -5.86
N THR A 87 -15.38 -11.66 -5.25
CA THR A 87 -16.73 -12.17 -4.98
C THR A 87 -16.91 -12.28 -3.48
N ARG A 88 -18.01 -11.76 -2.96
CA ARG A 88 -18.37 -11.86 -1.55
C ARG A 88 -19.81 -12.29 -1.40
N TRP A 89 -20.01 -13.38 -0.70
CA TRP A 89 -21.33 -13.84 -0.25
C TRP A 89 -21.52 -13.50 1.21
N ASN A 90 -22.55 -12.69 1.50
CA ASN A 90 -22.98 -12.40 2.85
C ASN A 90 -24.21 -13.27 3.17
N HIS A 91 -24.11 -13.97 4.31
CA HIS A 91 -25.21 -14.83 4.80
C HIS A 91 -25.57 -14.45 6.25
N ILE A 92 -26.88 -14.33 6.49
CA ILE A 92 -27.47 -14.06 7.81
C ILE A 92 -28.11 -15.37 8.29
N PHE A 93 -27.49 -16.04 9.25
CA PHE A 93 -28.05 -17.26 9.85
C PHE A 93 -29.28 -16.94 10.71
N ASN A 94 -29.11 -15.94 11.58
CA ASN A 94 -30.14 -15.40 12.46
C ASN A 94 -29.74 -13.97 12.90
N ASP A 95 -30.52 -13.34 13.77
CA ASP A 95 -30.30 -11.95 14.25
C ASP A 95 -28.97 -11.75 14.96
N LYS A 96 -28.34 -12.83 15.45
CA LYS A 96 -27.06 -12.79 16.20
C LYS A 96 -25.86 -13.23 15.36
N LEU A 97 -26.04 -14.05 14.33
CA LEU A 97 -24.93 -14.64 13.58
C LEU A 97 -25.01 -14.30 12.10
N THR A 98 -23.96 -13.64 11.63
CA THR A 98 -23.75 -13.32 10.22
C THR A 98 -22.39 -13.81 9.73
N SER A 99 -22.30 -14.10 8.44
CA SER A 99 -21.02 -14.47 7.82
C SER A 99 -20.77 -13.76 6.50
N ASN A 100 -19.50 -13.70 6.11
CA ASN A 100 -19.04 -13.24 4.80
C ASN A 100 -17.99 -14.22 4.28
N LEU A 101 -18.33 -14.94 3.21
CA LEU A 101 -17.35 -15.67 2.41
C LEU A 101 -16.87 -14.78 1.28
N SER A 102 -15.58 -14.55 1.20
CA SER A 102 -14.98 -13.70 0.18
C SER A 102 -13.89 -14.46 -0.56
N VAL A 103 -13.87 -14.35 -1.89
CA VAL A 103 -12.83 -14.87 -2.77
C VAL A 103 -12.26 -13.71 -3.55
N PHE A 104 -10.94 -13.60 -3.60
CA PHE A 104 -10.20 -12.53 -4.25
C PHE A 104 -9.21 -13.12 -5.24
N TYR A 105 -9.11 -12.47 -6.38
CA TYR A 105 -7.97 -12.60 -7.28
C TYR A 105 -7.37 -11.21 -7.46
N THR A 106 -6.07 -11.09 -7.25
CA THR A 106 -5.34 -9.83 -7.45
C THR A 106 -4.07 -10.09 -8.23
N LYS A 107 -3.74 -9.17 -9.14
CA LYS A 107 -2.48 -9.18 -9.87
C LYS A 107 -1.98 -7.75 -9.98
N TYR A 108 -0.84 -7.50 -9.37
CA TYR A 108 -0.05 -6.30 -9.57
C TYR A 108 1.16 -6.63 -10.43
N ARG A 109 1.44 -5.79 -11.39
CA ARG A 109 2.62 -5.94 -12.27
C ARG A 109 3.18 -4.56 -12.58
N TYR A 110 4.48 -4.45 -12.55
CA TYR A 110 5.15 -3.36 -13.23
C TYR A 110 6.11 -3.89 -14.29
N LYS A 111 6.35 -3.06 -15.32
CA LYS A 111 7.28 -3.33 -16.39
C LYS A 111 8.06 -2.06 -16.68
N ILE A 112 9.39 -2.16 -16.70
CA ILE A 112 10.29 -1.09 -17.11
C ILE A 112 10.96 -1.56 -18.39
N GLY A 113 10.76 -0.82 -19.47
CA GLY A 113 11.41 -1.05 -20.76
C GLY A 113 12.41 0.04 -21.03
N VAL A 114 13.57 -0.34 -21.59
CA VAL A 114 14.60 0.56 -22.09
C VAL A 114 14.83 0.22 -23.55
N SER A 115 14.76 1.24 -24.42
CA SER A 115 14.95 1.08 -25.87
C SER A 115 15.92 2.16 -26.34
N MET A 116 17.20 1.90 -26.20
CA MET A 116 18.29 2.81 -26.56
C MET A 116 19.43 1.99 -27.20
N ASN A 117 19.66 2.20 -28.49
CA ASN A 117 20.65 1.42 -29.23
C ASN A 117 22.04 1.41 -28.56
N PRO A 118 22.67 0.24 -28.31
CA PRO A 118 22.27 -1.11 -28.75
C PRO A 118 21.30 -1.85 -27.82
N TYR A 119 20.82 -1.25 -26.74
CA TYR A 119 20.02 -1.88 -25.71
C TYR A 119 18.51 -1.78 -26.00
N ASP A 120 17.82 -2.91 -26.12
CA ASP A 120 16.35 -3.01 -26.15
C ASP A 120 15.93 -4.17 -25.23
N PHE A 121 15.60 -3.84 -23.99
CA PHE A 121 15.23 -4.81 -22.99
C PHE A 121 14.10 -4.32 -22.10
N SER A 122 13.46 -5.23 -21.40
CA SER A 122 12.51 -4.88 -20.35
C SER A 122 12.62 -5.80 -19.14
N ILE A 123 12.31 -5.24 -17.96
CA ILE A 123 12.24 -5.95 -16.69
C ILE A 123 10.81 -5.92 -16.21
N THR A 124 10.27 -7.10 -15.88
CA THR A 124 8.90 -7.26 -15.40
C THR A 124 8.93 -7.91 -14.02
N ALA A 125 8.28 -7.29 -13.03
CA ALA A 125 8.10 -7.88 -11.71
C ALA A 125 6.67 -7.65 -11.21
N GLY A 126 6.27 -8.38 -10.16
CA GLY A 126 4.94 -8.24 -9.61
C GLY A 126 4.55 -9.35 -8.66
N ILE A 127 3.29 -9.31 -8.23
CA ILE A 127 2.69 -10.29 -7.33
C ILE A 127 1.30 -10.67 -7.85
N GLU A 128 0.97 -11.96 -7.74
CA GLU A 128 -0.33 -12.50 -8.10
C GLU A 128 -0.84 -13.36 -6.95
N ASP A 129 -2.06 -13.05 -6.48
CA ASP A 129 -2.67 -13.69 -5.31
C ASP A 129 -4.04 -14.25 -5.63
N VAL A 130 -4.32 -15.43 -5.11
CA VAL A 130 -5.66 -16.01 -5.01
C VAL A 130 -5.97 -16.25 -3.55
N SER A 131 -7.02 -15.63 -3.03
CA SER A 131 -7.37 -15.67 -1.61
C SER A 131 -8.80 -16.09 -1.39
N ALA A 132 -9.04 -16.88 -0.35
CA ALA A 132 -10.35 -17.11 0.21
C ALA A 132 -10.36 -16.74 1.69
N LYS A 133 -11.44 -16.09 2.13
CA LYS A 133 -11.61 -15.63 3.51
C LYS A 133 -13.04 -15.88 3.96
N TYR A 134 -13.22 -16.49 5.13
CA TYR A 134 -14.52 -16.72 5.74
C TYR A 134 -14.58 -16.09 7.12
N ASP A 135 -15.38 -15.04 7.24
CA ASP A 135 -15.54 -14.23 8.44
C ASP A 135 -16.92 -14.47 9.07
N PHE A 136 -16.96 -14.60 10.39
CA PHE A 136 -18.18 -14.66 11.19
C PHE A 136 -18.24 -13.51 12.17
N THR A 137 -19.44 -12.96 12.36
CA THR A 137 -19.74 -11.99 13.41
C THR A 137 -20.89 -12.55 14.23
N TYR A 138 -20.65 -12.74 15.53
CA TYR A 138 -21.62 -13.22 16.51
C TYR A 138 -21.89 -12.16 17.56
N LEU A 139 -23.12 -11.66 17.57
CA LEU A 139 -23.63 -10.72 18.56
C LEU A 139 -24.22 -11.52 19.71
N MET A 140 -23.40 -11.81 20.73
CA MET A 140 -23.84 -12.59 21.88
C MET A 140 -24.94 -11.86 22.65
N ASN A 141 -24.72 -10.56 22.90
CA ASN A 141 -25.67 -9.59 23.47
C ASN A 141 -25.23 -8.16 23.09
N ASP A 142 -25.88 -7.12 23.61
CA ASP A 142 -25.60 -5.72 23.33
C ASP A 142 -24.19 -5.26 23.79
N ASN A 143 -23.58 -6.01 24.70
CA ASN A 143 -22.28 -5.70 25.26
C ASN A 143 -21.14 -6.54 24.68
N ILE A 144 -21.44 -7.70 24.09
CA ILE A 144 -20.43 -8.67 23.63
C ILE A 144 -20.63 -8.97 22.15
N SER A 145 -19.61 -8.63 21.35
CA SER A 145 -19.56 -8.93 19.92
C SER A 145 -18.28 -9.69 19.60
N ILE A 146 -18.43 -10.89 19.09
CA ILE A 146 -17.33 -11.80 18.74
C ILE A 146 -17.17 -11.84 17.22
N ARG A 147 -15.92 -11.75 16.76
CA ARG A 147 -15.55 -11.97 15.36
C ARG A 147 -14.52 -13.06 15.29
N TYR A 148 -14.71 -14.02 14.40
CA TYR A 148 -13.76 -15.08 14.15
C TYR A 148 -13.80 -15.48 12.68
N GLY A 149 -12.74 -16.11 12.22
CA GLY A 149 -12.67 -16.53 10.82
C GLY A 149 -11.34 -17.16 10.46
N ALA A 150 -11.29 -17.55 9.20
CA ALA A 150 -10.11 -18.12 8.58
C ALA A 150 -9.84 -17.49 7.23
N SER A 151 -8.58 -17.45 6.82
CA SER A 151 -8.21 -17.14 5.43
C SER A 151 -7.10 -18.04 4.93
N ALA A 152 -7.08 -18.25 3.61
CA ALA A 152 -6.01 -18.90 2.88
C ALA A 152 -5.69 -18.09 1.63
N THR A 153 -4.41 -17.86 1.38
CA THR A 153 -3.92 -17.15 0.20
C THR A 153 -2.81 -17.94 -0.45
N PHE A 154 -2.91 -18.13 -1.75
CA PHE A 154 -1.82 -18.58 -2.59
C PHE A 154 -1.17 -17.36 -3.23
N HIS A 155 0.13 -17.22 -3.02
CA HIS A 155 0.95 -16.14 -3.56
C HIS A 155 1.87 -16.65 -4.67
N GLN A 156 2.05 -15.83 -5.70
CA GLN A 156 3.11 -15.98 -6.69
C GLN A 156 3.85 -14.66 -6.86
N TYR A 157 5.14 -14.66 -6.55
CA TYR A 157 6.04 -13.50 -6.67
C TYR A 157 6.88 -13.66 -7.92
N GLY A 158 6.93 -12.62 -8.77
CA GLY A 158 7.86 -12.50 -9.88
C GLY A 158 8.91 -11.45 -9.54
N GLN A 159 10.18 -11.84 -9.44
CA GLN A 159 11.27 -11.01 -8.98
C GLN A 159 12.20 -10.56 -10.12
N GLY A 160 11.65 -9.95 -11.18
CA GLY A 160 12.46 -9.32 -12.21
C GLY A 160 12.79 -10.22 -13.40
N LYS A 161 11.78 -10.61 -14.19
CA LYS A 161 12.01 -11.27 -15.48
C LYS A 161 12.64 -10.28 -16.47
N LEU A 162 13.83 -10.60 -16.95
CA LEU A 162 14.50 -9.89 -18.03
C LEU A 162 13.99 -10.41 -19.39
N ASP A 163 13.62 -9.50 -20.28
CA ASP A 163 13.29 -9.77 -21.69
C ASP A 163 14.21 -8.89 -22.52
N ASP A 164 15.30 -9.47 -23.04
CA ASP A 164 16.36 -8.80 -23.81
C ASP A 164 16.24 -9.16 -25.29
N LYS A 165 15.78 -8.23 -26.11
CA LYS A 165 15.55 -8.46 -27.54
C LYS A 165 16.83 -8.45 -28.38
N THR A 166 17.84 -7.75 -27.87
CA THR A 166 19.12 -7.58 -28.61
C THR A 166 20.21 -8.51 -28.08
N GLY A 167 20.05 -9.07 -26.90
CA GLY A 167 21.10 -9.79 -26.19
C GLY A 167 22.20 -8.87 -25.61
N ALA A 168 22.11 -7.58 -25.84
CA ALA A 168 23.18 -6.64 -25.50
C ALA A 168 23.30 -6.41 -24.00
N ILE A 169 22.17 -6.32 -23.29
CA ILE A 169 22.20 -6.12 -21.82
C ILE A 169 22.58 -7.39 -21.09
N ALA A 170 22.11 -8.54 -21.58
CA ALA A 170 22.47 -9.84 -21.04
C ALA A 170 23.99 -10.11 -21.15
N ALA A 171 24.57 -9.80 -22.31
CA ALA A 171 26.00 -9.92 -22.53
C ALA A 171 26.80 -8.90 -21.71
N TYR A 172 26.32 -7.67 -21.57
CA TYR A 172 26.98 -6.63 -20.76
C TYR A 172 26.98 -6.94 -19.26
N MET A 173 25.88 -7.51 -18.76
CA MET A 173 25.72 -7.83 -17.34
C MET A 173 26.11 -9.26 -16.97
N ASP A 174 26.50 -10.08 -17.96
CA ASP A 174 26.81 -11.51 -17.79
C ASP A 174 25.67 -12.28 -17.12
N VAL A 175 24.43 -12.05 -17.57
CA VAL A 175 23.22 -12.69 -17.05
C VAL A 175 22.49 -13.49 -18.12
N ASP A 176 21.87 -14.59 -17.74
CA ASP A 176 21.01 -15.36 -18.62
C ASP A 176 19.58 -14.79 -18.59
N PRO A 177 19.05 -14.25 -19.71
CA PRO A 177 17.69 -13.70 -19.77
C PRO A 177 16.59 -14.74 -19.53
N SER A 178 16.90 -16.05 -19.69
CA SER A 178 15.96 -17.14 -19.42
C SER A 178 15.70 -17.32 -17.92
N ASN A 179 16.56 -16.77 -17.07
CA ASN A 179 16.42 -16.82 -15.63
C ASN A 179 15.21 -15.99 -15.18
N GLU A 180 14.19 -16.66 -14.69
CA GLU A 180 13.01 -16.03 -14.09
C GLU A 180 12.83 -16.53 -12.68
N VAL A 181 13.03 -15.67 -11.69
CA VAL A 181 12.79 -16.02 -10.29
C VAL A 181 11.30 -15.90 -10.01
N LYS A 182 10.62 -17.05 -9.92
CA LYS A 182 9.23 -17.16 -9.50
C LYS A 182 9.15 -17.91 -8.19
N ARG A 183 8.65 -17.27 -7.15
CA ARG A 183 8.46 -17.88 -5.82
C ARG A 183 6.98 -18.06 -5.53
N LYS A 184 6.63 -19.17 -4.93
CA LYS A 184 5.26 -19.49 -4.55
C LYS A 184 5.17 -19.70 -3.06
N ALA A 185 4.06 -19.27 -2.47
CA ALA A 185 3.80 -19.48 -1.06
C ALA A 185 2.31 -19.65 -0.77
N LEU A 186 2.01 -20.30 0.36
CA LEU A 186 0.69 -20.36 0.97
C LEU A 186 0.71 -19.60 2.28
N GLU A 187 -0.24 -18.71 2.49
CA GLU A 187 -0.48 -18.04 3.76
C GLU A 187 -1.83 -18.46 4.30
N TYR A 188 -1.86 -18.95 5.54
CA TYR A 188 -3.08 -19.29 6.26
C TYR A 188 -3.22 -18.43 7.49
N SER A 189 -4.45 -18.13 7.88
CA SER A 189 -4.69 -17.54 9.19
C SER A 189 -5.99 -18.00 9.81
N LEU A 190 -5.96 -18.13 11.14
CA LEU A 190 -7.12 -18.24 11.99
C LEU A 190 -7.13 -17.08 12.95
N TYR A 191 -8.27 -16.48 13.20
CA TYR A 191 -8.37 -15.37 14.13
C TYR A 191 -9.67 -15.36 14.91
N PHE A 192 -9.55 -14.80 16.09
CA PHE A 192 -10.64 -14.53 17.02
C PHE A 192 -10.48 -13.13 17.60
N SER A 193 -11.56 -12.41 17.77
CA SER A 193 -11.58 -11.09 18.42
C SER A 193 -12.90 -10.89 19.13
N ASN A 194 -12.84 -10.40 20.36
CA ASN A 194 -14.00 -10.02 21.16
C ASN A 194 -13.98 -8.52 21.44
N ASN A 195 -15.11 -7.87 21.28
CA ASN A 195 -15.36 -6.50 21.75
C ASN A 195 -16.36 -6.58 22.91
N HIS A 196 -15.93 -6.16 24.10
CA HIS A 196 -16.69 -6.26 25.32
C HIS A 196 -16.87 -4.88 25.96
N LYS A 197 -18.11 -4.44 26.11
CA LYS A 197 -18.47 -3.24 26.87
C LYS A 197 -18.65 -3.63 28.34
N LEU A 198 -17.87 -3.06 29.22
CA LEU A 198 -17.89 -3.27 30.65
C LEU A 198 -18.59 -2.06 31.29
N GLY A 199 -19.90 -2.11 31.37
CA GLY A 199 -20.71 -0.96 31.74
C GLY A 199 -20.77 0.12 30.68
N THR A 200 -20.97 1.37 31.12
CA THR A 200 -21.12 2.53 30.22
C THR A 200 -19.80 3.24 29.91
N LEU A 201 -18.81 3.11 30.81
CA LEU A 201 -17.58 3.90 30.73
C LEU A 201 -16.39 3.15 30.15
N PHE A 202 -16.38 1.83 30.22
CA PHE A 202 -15.21 1.05 29.79
C PHE A 202 -15.55 0.03 28.70
N SER A 203 -14.71 -0.05 27.70
CA SER A 203 -14.77 -1.12 26.70
C SER A 203 -13.39 -1.67 26.40
N ILE A 204 -13.33 -2.98 26.20
CA ILE A 204 -12.09 -3.68 25.85
C ILE A 204 -12.32 -4.50 24.58
N ARG A 205 -11.35 -4.44 23.67
CA ARG A 205 -11.26 -5.34 22.52
C ARG A 205 -9.99 -6.15 22.64
N TYR A 206 -10.13 -7.44 22.60
CA TYR A 206 -8.98 -8.36 22.60
C TYR A 206 -9.16 -9.42 21.52
N GLY A 207 -8.05 -9.89 21.02
CA GLY A 207 -8.06 -10.90 19.96
C GLY A 207 -6.69 -11.52 19.73
N LEU A 208 -6.71 -12.62 19.02
CA LEU A 208 -5.52 -13.36 18.64
C LEU A 208 -5.67 -13.82 17.19
N ARG A 209 -4.62 -13.69 16.43
CA ARG A 209 -4.48 -14.27 15.09
C ARG A 209 -3.27 -15.22 15.10
N LEU A 210 -3.46 -16.40 14.59
CA LEU A 210 -2.39 -17.32 14.18
C LEU A 210 -2.24 -17.16 12.68
N SER A 211 -1.05 -16.82 12.22
CA SER A 211 -0.69 -16.81 10.80
C SER A 211 0.41 -17.82 10.52
N ILE A 212 0.29 -18.55 9.42
CA ILE A 212 1.22 -19.58 8.98
C ILE A 212 1.55 -19.30 7.52
N PHE A 213 2.83 -19.23 7.22
CA PHE A 213 3.34 -19.00 5.87
C PHE A 213 4.24 -20.15 5.46
N GLN A 214 4.01 -20.70 4.26
CA GLN A 214 4.73 -21.86 3.73
C GLN A 214 5.26 -21.57 2.33
N ASN A 215 6.55 -21.72 2.13
CA ASN A 215 7.16 -21.66 0.81
C ASN A 215 6.96 -23.01 0.09
N ILE A 216 6.62 -22.95 -1.21
CA ILE A 216 6.31 -24.12 -2.03
C ILE A 216 7.20 -24.11 -3.29
N GLY A 217 7.89 -25.22 -3.56
CA GLY A 217 8.61 -25.47 -4.81
C GLY A 217 7.64 -25.58 -6.02
N LYS A 218 8.13 -25.54 -7.24
CA LYS A 218 9.50 -25.69 -7.74
C LYS A 218 10.33 -24.43 -7.45
N GLU A 219 11.39 -24.54 -6.67
CA GLU A 219 12.30 -23.43 -6.33
C GLU A 219 13.71 -23.98 -6.08
N THR A 220 14.72 -23.21 -6.43
CA THR A 220 16.10 -23.40 -5.99
C THR A 220 16.39 -22.42 -4.86
N LEU A 221 16.64 -22.92 -3.67
CA LEU A 221 17.07 -22.14 -2.52
C LEU A 221 18.59 -22.05 -2.52
N PHE A 222 19.12 -20.85 -2.63
CA PHE A 222 20.57 -20.59 -2.49
C PHE A 222 20.91 -20.34 -1.02
N LEU A 223 22.01 -20.91 -0.55
CA LEU A 223 22.51 -20.75 0.81
C LEU A 223 23.70 -19.80 0.81
N PHE A 224 23.69 -18.85 1.75
CA PHE A 224 24.70 -17.81 1.84
C PHE A 224 25.51 -17.92 3.13
N ASP A 225 26.81 -17.63 3.04
CA ASP A 225 27.71 -17.49 4.17
C ASP A 225 27.51 -16.14 4.92
N GLU A 226 28.32 -15.87 5.94
CA GLU A 226 28.27 -14.63 6.74
C GLU A 226 28.59 -13.37 5.93
N ASN A 227 29.27 -13.54 4.78
CA ASN A 227 29.63 -12.47 3.84
C ASN A 227 28.64 -12.36 2.67
N TYR A 228 27.54 -13.12 2.73
CA TYR A 228 26.50 -13.20 1.69
C TYR A 228 26.97 -13.79 0.36
N ASN A 229 28.05 -14.56 0.34
CA ASN A 229 28.46 -15.36 -0.81
C ASN A 229 27.64 -16.67 -0.85
N CYS A 230 27.13 -17.00 -2.02
CA CYS A 230 26.45 -18.28 -2.22
C CYS A 230 27.47 -19.42 -2.16
N TYR A 231 27.30 -20.37 -1.24
CA TYR A 231 28.18 -21.52 -1.07
C TYR A 231 27.53 -22.87 -1.42
N ASP A 232 26.18 -22.94 -1.44
CA ASP A 232 25.45 -24.16 -1.75
C ASP A 232 24.04 -23.83 -2.25
N GLN A 233 23.34 -24.82 -2.82
CA GLN A 233 21.96 -24.68 -3.27
C GLN A 233 21.15 -25.94 -3.05
N ILE A 234 19.87 -25.79 -2.75
CA ILE A 234 18.94 -26.91 -2.56
C ILE A 234 17.78 -26.75 -3.56
N ASN A 235 17.53 -27.81 -4.34
CA ASN A 235 16.43 -27.83 -5.30
C ASN A 235 15.20 -28.54 -4.72
N TYR A 236 14.06 -27.85 -4.70
CA TYR A 236 12.79 -28.37 -4.24
C TYR A 236 11.86 -28.68 -5.41
N ALA A 237 11.17 -29.82 -5.32
CA ALA A 237 10.23 -30.28 -6.34
C ALA A 237 8.96 -29.42 -6.38
N SER A 238 8.20 -29.52 -7.48
CA SER A 238 6.93 -28.79 -7.61
C SER A 238 5.92 -29.25 -6.57
N GLY A 239 5.38 -28.31 -5.78
CA GLY A 239 4.41 -28.61 -4.72
C GLY A 239 5.03 -29.02 -3.38
N GLU A 240 6.35 -29.15 -3.30
CA GLU A 240 7.06 -29.47 -2.06
C GLU A 240 7.08 -28.28 -1.12
N ILE A 241 6.67 -28.46 0.15
CA ILE A 241 6.75 -27.44 1.19
C ILE A 241 8.14 -27.54 1.82
N PHE A 242 8.94 -26.48 1.74
CA PHE A 242 10.32 -26.49 2.21
C PHE A 242 10.62 -25.54 3.36
N ASN A 243 9.70 -24.61 3.66
CA ASN A 243 9.80 -23.72 4.81
C ASN A 243 8.43 -23.44 5.39
N THR A 244 8.34 -23.35 6.72
CA THR A 244 7.10 -22.99 7.43
C THR A 244 7.41 -22.01 8.54
N GLU A 245 6.79 -20.85 8.50
CA GLU A 245 6.83 -19.82 9.52
C GLU A 245 5.45 -19.68 10.18
N ALA A 246 5.37 -19.85 11.49
CA ALA A 246 4.13 -19.71 12.25
C ALA A 246 4.28 -18.60 13.29
N ASN A 247 3.30 -17.71 13.38
CA ASN A 247 3.36 -16.53 14.25
C ASN A 247 2.02 -16.24 14.91
N LEU A 248 2.09 -15.79 16.18
CA LEU A 248 0.94 -15.30 16.94
C LEU A 248 0.93 -13.78 16.91
N GLU A 249 -0.24 -13.21 16.63
CA GLU A 249 -0.49 -11.77 16.53
C GLU A 249 -1.56 -11.35 17.55
N PRO A 250 -1.18 -11.10 18.82
CA PRO A 250 -2.08 -10.58 19.84
C PRO A 250 -2.49 -9.15 19.53
N ARG A 251 -3.72 -8.80 19.91
CA ARG A 251 -4.31 -7.48 19.77
C ARG A 251 -5.11 -7.16 21.01
N LEU A 252 -4.85 -5.99 21.59
CA LEU A 252 -5.54 -5.49 22.77
C LEU A 252 -5.82 -4.01 22.58
N ALA A 253 -7.04 -3.58 22.82
CA ALA A 253 -7.39 -2.17 22.89
C ALA A 253 -8.39 -1.95 24.02
N ALA A 254 -8.19 -0.88 24.77
CA ALA A 254 -9.06 -0.45 25.84
C ALA A 254 -9.50 0.99 25.60
N MET A 255 -10.73 1.30 25.92
CA MET A 255 -11.29 2.64 25.91
C MET A 255 -11.93 2.92 27.26
N TYR A 256 -11.60 4.07 27.82
CA TYR A 256 -12.25 4.62 29.00
C TYR A 256 -12.92 5.94 28.64
N GLN A 257 -14.23 6.01 28.85
CA GLN A 257 -15.05 7.21 28.69
C GLN A 257 -14.95 8.03 29.98
N ILE A 258 -14.34 9.20 29.91
CA ILE A 258 -14.13 10.08 31.05
C ILE A 258 -15.44 10.81 31.41
N ASP A 259 -16.05 11.35 30.36
CA ASP A 259 -17.34 12.04 30.40
C ASP A 259 -18.07 11.85 29.03
N GLU A 260 -19.23 12.45 28.84
CA GLU A 260 -20.04 12.33 27.62
C GLU A 260 -19.28 12.77 26.35
N PHE A 261 -18.25 13.58 26.49
CA PHE A 261 -17.53 14.21 25.38
C PHE A 261 -16.06 13.79 25.29
N SER A 262 -15.52 13.08 26.30
CA SER A 262 -14.09 12.80 26.39
C SER A 262 -13.81 11.32 26.62
N SER A 263 -12.81 10.78 25.93
CA SER A 263 -12.35 9.39 26.12
C SER A 263 -10.84 9.27 25.95
N ILE A 264 -10.26 8.28 26.64
CA ILE A 264 -8.88 7.82 26.45
C ILE A 264 -8.94 6.44 25.83
N LYS A 265 -8.07 6.19 24.86
CA LYS A 265 -7.90 4.87 24.23
C LYS A 265 -6.44 4.47 24.30
N ALA A 266 -6.18 3.22 24.66
CA ALA A 266 -4.86 2.62 24.63
C ALA A 266 -4.93 1.33 23.81
N SER A 267 -3.89 1.04 23.04
CA SER A 267 -3.84 -0.20 22.27
C SER A 267 -2.43 -0.76 22.14
N TYR A 268 -2.38 -2.07 22.05
CA TYR A 268 -1.22 -2.85 21.66
C TYR A 268 -1.63 -3.82 20.55
N LEU A 269 -0.79 -3.92 19.53
CA LEU A 269 -0.97 -4.93 18.50
C LEU A 269 0.39 -5.43 17.99
N ARG A 270 0.45 -6.75 17.73
CA ARG A 270 1.51 -7.35 16.92
C ARG A 270 0.98 -7.66 15.54
N THR A 271 1.76 -7.35 14.52
CA THR A 271 1.50 -7.74 13.13
C THR A 271 2.73 -8.42 12.55
N VAL A 272 2.48 -9.37 11.66
CA VAL A 272 3.52 -10.08 10.91
C VAL A 272 3.29 -9.87 9.42
N GLN A 273 4.36 -9.59 8.69
CA GLN A 273 4.33 -9.38 7.26
C GLN A 273 5.30 -10.36 6.59
N TYR A 274 4.76 -11.23 5.74
CA TYR A 274 5.51 -12.28 5.06
C TYR A 274 6.02 -11.87 3.68
N ALA A 275 5.50 -10.78 3.12
CA ALA A 275 6.02 -10.20 1.89
C ALA A 275 6.57 -8.81 2.18
N GLN A 276 7.84 -8.59 1.93
CA GLN A 276 8.52 -7.31 2.13
C GLN A 276 8.89 -6.71 0.78
N VAL A 277 8.90 -5.39 0.71
CA VAL A 277 9.37 -4.64 -0.47
C VAL A 277 10.74 -4.06 -0.15
N ALA A 278 11.72 -4.38 -0.97
CA ALA A 278 12.97 -3.64 -1.01
C ALA A 278 12.97 -2.71 -2.24
N THR A 279 13.34 -1.46 -2.02
CA THR A 279 13.38 -0.44 -3.06
C THR A 279 14.78 0.13 -3.19
N ASN A 280 15.25 0.29 -4.43
CA ASN A 280 16.49 0.99 -4.72
C ASN A 280 16.19 2.46 -5.05
N ALA A 281 15.84 3.24 -4.03
CA ALA A 281 15.53 4.66 -4.20
C ALA A 281 16.74 5.51 -4.62
N THR A 282 17.98 5.00 -4.55
CA THR A 282 19.20 5.74 -4.84
C THR A 282 19.60 5.75 -6.31
N GLY A 283 19.08 4.80 -7.12
CA GLY A 283 19.49 4.62 -8.52
C GLY A 283 18.71 5.45 -9.56
N GLY A 284 17.77 6.30 -9.14
CA GLY A 284 16.97 7.12 -10.07
C GLY A 284 15.86 6.38 -10.82
N ILE A 285 15.92 5.05 -10.89
CA ILE A 285 14.85 4.18 -11.43
C ILE A 285 14.35 3.36 -10.25
N PRO A 286 13.10 3.55 -9.80
CA PRO A 286 12.54 2.78 -8.68
C PRO A 286 12.27 1.34 -9.13
N PHE A 287 13.11 0.42 -8.66
CA PHE A 287 12.83 -1.00 -8.76
C PHE A 287 12.35 -1.49 -7.40
N ASP A 288 11.08 -1.79 -7.32
CA ASP A 288 10.49 -2.39 -6.13
C ASP A 288 10.41 -3.91 -6.31
N LEU A 289 11.24 -4.65 -5.59
CA LEU A 289 11.18 -6.10 -5.57
C LEU A 289 10.44 -6.61 -4.35
N TRP A 290 9.55 -7.56 -4.60
CA TRP A 290 8.81 -8.25 -3.55
C TRP A 290 9.56 -9.49 -3.10
N PHE A 291 9.94 -9.52 -1.83
CA PHE A 291 10.63 -10.63 -1.20
C PHE A 291 9.65 -11.37 -0.28
N PRO A 292 9.24 -12.59 -0.62
CA PRO A 292 8.55 -13.46 0.33
C PRO A 292 9.49 -13.86 1.45
N SER A 293 8.95 -14.11 2.64
CA SER A 293 9.69 -14.75 3.72
C SER A 293 10.20 -16.10 3.26
N SER A 294 11.41 -16.44 3.66
CA SER A 294 12.13 -17.66 3.26
C SER A 294 13.14 -18.03 4.36
N PRO A 295 13.88 -19.13 4.24
CA PRO A 295 15.00 -19.41 5.13
C PRO A 295 16.02 -18.27 5.20
N ASN A 296 16.23 -17.52 4.10
CA ASN A 296 17.15 -16.37 4.03
C ASN A 296 16.53 -15.08 4.57
N ILE A 297 15.21 -14.88 4.43
CA ILE A 297 14.53 -13.63 4.73
C ILE A 297 13.41 -13.88 5.72
N LYS A 298 13.65 -13.56 7.00
CA LYS A 298 12.66 -13.75 8.06
C LYS A 298 11.47 -12.79 7.92
N PRO A 299 10.25 -13.21 8.35
CA PRO A 299 9.09 -12.33 8.33
C PRO A 299 9.31 -11.08 9.17
N GLN A 300 8.89 -9.93 8.64
CA GLN A 300 8.90 -8.69 9.40
C GLN A 300 7.84 -8.74 10.48
N LYS A 301 8.21 -8.38 11.73
CA LYS A 301 7.31 -8.33 12.88
C LYS A 301 7.27 -6.91 13.43
N CYS A 302 6.09 -6.42 13.74
CA CYS A 302 5.91 -5.08 14.31
C CYS A 302 5.07 -5.16 15.58
N ASP A 303 5.63 -4.67 16.70
CA ASP A 303 4.92 -4.39 17.93
C ASP A 303 4.58 -2.90 17.97
N GLN A 304 3.30 -2.58 18.00
CA GLN A 304 2.81 -1.21 18.04
C GLN A 304 2.05 -0.94 19.34
N PHE A 305 2.39 0.19 19.96
CA PHE A 305 1.67 0.78 21.10
C PHE A 305 1.08 2.12 20.65
N ALA A 306 -0.14 2.41 21.07
CA ALA A 306 -0.75 3.70 20.84
C ALA A 306 -1.58 4.14 22.06
N LEU A 307 -1.57 5.45 22.33
CA LEU A 307 -2.35 6.11 23.37
C LEU A 307 -2.98 7.37 22.78
N GLY A 308 -4.30 7.50 22.88
CA GLY A 308 -5.03 8.63 22.33
C GLY A 308 -5.99 9.25 23.35
N TYR A 309 -6.09 10.58 23.32
CA TYR A 309 -7.12 11.36 23.99
C TYR A 309 -8.03 12.00 22.93
N PHE A 310 -9.33 11.83 23.12
CA PHE A 310 -10.38 12.29 22.20
C PHE A 310 -11.33 13.19 22.98
N ARG A 311 -11.66 14.35 22.40
CA ARG A 311 -12.62 15.26 23.03
C ARG A 311 -13.47 15.97 21.99
N ASN A 312 -14.78 15.98 22.24
CA ASN A 312 -15.76 16.72 21.49
C ASN A 312 -16.18 17.97 22.24
N PHE A 313 -16.36 19.06 21.52
CA PHE A 313 -16.81 20.34 22.07
C PHE A 313 -18.11 20.77 21.40
N ARG A 314 -18.86 21.64 22.05
CA ARG A 314 -20.08 22.26 21.54
C ARG A 314 -21.10 21.22 21.00
N ASN A 315 -21.43 20.23 21.83
CA ASN A 315 -22.35 19.16 21.45
C ASN A 315 -21.95 18.46 20.13
N ASN A 316 -20.69 18.04 20.02
CA ASN A 316 -20.10 17.35 18.85
C ASN A 316 -19.95 18.24 17.58
N GLU A 317 -20.04 19.57 17.71
CA GLU A 317 -19.73 20.48 16.60
C GLU A 317 -18.24 20.40 16.25
N ILE A 318 -17.35 20.30 17.27
CA ILE A 318 -15.91 20.22 17.08
C ILE A 318 -15.41 18.92 17.74
N GLU A 319 -14.74 18.11 16.95
CA GLU A 319 -14.05 16.89 17.39
C GLU A 319 -12.54 17.17 17.41
N THR A 320 -11.87 16.73 18.45
CA THR A 320 -10.41 16.82 18.56
C THR A 320 -9.83 15.48 19.02
N SER A 321 -8.63 15.17 18.53
CA SER A 321 -7.83 14.06 19.07
C SER A 321 -6.35 14.39 19.11
N VAL A 322 -5.67 13.77 20.05
CA VAL A 322 -4.21 13.70 20.15
C VAL A 322 -3.88 12.23 20.38
N GLU A 323 -3.07 11.68 19.48
CA GLU A 323 -2.67 10.27 19.53
C GLU A 323 -1.15 10.16 19.48
N LEU A 324 -0.58 9.37 20.37
CA LEU A 324 0.84 9.03 20.41
C LEU A 324 1.00 7.59 19.99
N PHE A 325 2.03 7.28 19.19
CA PHE A 325 2.33 5.92 18.79
C PHE A 325 3.82 5.62 18.84
N TYR A 326 4.12 4.35 19.09
CA TYR A 326 5.47 3.79 19.01
C TYR A 326 5.40 2.42 18.34
N LYS A 327 6.29 2.18 17.36
CA LYS A 327 6.42 0.92 16.62
C LYS A 327 7.85 0.41 16.78
N ASN A 328 7.98 -0.84 17.22
CA ASN A 328 9.23 -1.58 17.19
C ASN A 328 9.15 -2.66 16.12
N ILE A 329 10.06 -2.61 15.14
CA ILE A 329 9.98 -3.42 13.94
C ILE A 329 11.23 -4.30 13.87
N HIS A 330 11.02 -5.61 13.71
CA HIS A 330 12.07 -6.60 13.58
C HIS A 330 12.11 -7.14 12.16
N ASN A 331 13.29 -7.53 11.70
CA ASN A 331 13.52 -8.12 10.38
C ASN A 331 13.07 -7.20 9.23
N VAL A 332 13.29 -5.88 9.36
CA VAL A 332 13.20 -4.99 8.19
C VAL A 332 14.31 -5.35 7.22
N ILE A 333 14.03 -5.24 5.92
CA ILE A 333 15.04 -5.47 4.89
C ILE A 333 15.40 -4.18 4.18
N ASP A 334 16.64 -4.12 3.69
CA ASP A 334 17.11 -3.09 2.77
C ASP A 334 18.13 -3.71 1.82
N PHE A 335 18.39 -3.10 0.66
CA PHE A 335 19.43 -3.53 -0.24
C PHE A 335 20.82 -3.11 0.26
N ALA A 336 21.83 -3.94 0.03
CA ALA A 336 23.23 -3.55 0.16
C ALA A 336 23.53 -2.31 -0.70
N ASP A 337 24.63 -1.59 -0.39
CA ASP A 337 24.94 -0.33 -1.07
C ASP A 337 25.29 -0.54 -2.56
N ASP A 338 25.83 -1.69 -2.90
CA ASP A 338 26.24 -2.14 -4.25
C ASP A 338 25.32 -3.21 -4.84
N ALA A 339 24.10 -3.36 -4.30
CA ALA A 339 23.17 -4.42 -4.68
C ALA A 339 22.86 -4.47 -6.17
N PHE A 340 23.03 -5.65 -6.75
CA PHE A 340 22.69 -5.98 -8.12
C PHE A 340 21.51 -6.95 -8.19
N PHE A 341 20.44 -6.59 -8.88
CA PHE A 341 19.18 -7.38 -8.86
C PHE A 341 18.60 -7.68 -10.26
N ILE A 342 19.16 -7.13 -11.34
CA ILE A 342 18.66 -7.36 -12.71
C ILE A 342 19.13 -8.72 -13.19
N GLY A 343 18.20 -9.67 -13.36
CA GLY A 343 18.54 -11.04 -13.79
C GLY A 343 19.38 -11.83 -12.76
N ASN A 344 19.52 -11.34 -11.54
CA ASN A 344 20.32 -11.97 -10.49
C ASN A 344 19.53 -13.10 -9.82
N LEU A 345 20.02 -14.35 -9.94
CA LEU A 345 19.46 -15.51 -9.25
C LEU A 345 19.72 -15.46 -7.73
N TYR A 346 20.79 -14.80 -7.32
CA TYR A 346 21.28 -14.70 -5.93
C TYR A 346 20.71 -13.46 -5.22
N VAL A 347 19.57 -12.96 -5.65
CA VAL A 347 18.99 -11.68 -5.18
C VAL A 347 18.77 -11.63 -3.66
N ASP A 348 18.60 -12.77 -2.98
CA ASP A 348 18.52 -12.81 -1.51
C ASP A 348 19.86 -12.43 -0.84
N GLY A 349 20.97 -12.70 -1.49
CA GLY A 349 22.31 -12.28 -1.04
C GLY A 349 22.54 -10.77 -1.11
N GLU A 350 21.73 -10.04 -1.89
CA GLU A 350 21.78 -8.59 -1.99
C GLU A 350 20.98 -7.86 -0.88
N VAL A 351 20.29 -8.63 -0.05
CA VAL A 351 19.39 -8.10 0.98
C VAL A 351 20.06 -8.20 2.35
N ARG A 352 19.95 -7.12 3.13
CA ARG A 352 20.38 -7.07 4.53
C ARG A 352 19.19 -6.93 5.43
N ALA A 353 19.18 -7.67 6.55
CA ALA A 353 18.11 -7.63 7.54
C ALA A 353 18.53 -6.83 8.78
N GLY A 354 17.56 -6.16 9.41
CA GLY A 354 17.83 -5.35 10.58
C GLY A 354 16.60 -5.05 11.42
N LYS A 355 16.67 -3.97 12.17
CA LYS A 355 15.61 -3.48 13.05
C LYS A 355 15.14 -2.10 12.59
N GLY A 356 13.88 -1.78 12.87
CA GLY A 356 13.31 -0.46 12.64
C GLY A 356 12.55 0.04 13.85
N ARG A 357 12.41 1.35 13.95
CA ARG A 357 11.53 2.00 14.92
C ARG A 357 10.81 3.17 14.27
N ALA A 358 9.53 3.33 14.61
CA ALA A 358 8.80 4.53 14.23
C ALA A 358 7.98 5.04 15.40
N TYR A 359 7.93 6.36 15.59
CA TYR A 359 7.19 6.99 16.67
C TYR A 359 6.71 8.36 16.23
N GLY A 360 5.64 8.83 16.87
CA GLY A 360 5.09 10.12 16.54
C GLY A 360 3.89 10.52 17.36
N ALA A 361 3.37 11.70 17.00
CA ALA A 361 2.16 12.28 17.55
C ALA A 361 1.27 12.77 16.40
N GLU A 362 -0.02 12.48 16.51
CA GLU A 362 -1.06 12.85 15.55
C GLU A 362 -2.07 13.77 16.23
N PHE A 363 -2.41 14.88 15.59
CA PHE A 363 -3.38 15.87 16.06
C PHE A 363 -4.47 16.02 15.01
N LEU A 364 -5.71 15.98 15.43
CA LEU A 364 -6.87 16.27 14.59
C LEU A 364 -7.77 17.28 15.27
N ALA A 365 -8.22 18.27 14.51
CA ALA A 365 -9.35 19.14 14.87
C ALA A 365 -10.32 19.18 13.69
N ARG A 366 -11.57 18.82 13.92
CA ARG A 366 -12.61 18.75 12.89
C ARG A 366 -13.86 19.49 13.33
N LYS A 367 -14.36 20.33 12.45
CA LYS A 367 -15.64 21.03 12.61
C LYS A 367 -16.67 20.44 11.65
N ASN A 368 -17.72 19.85 12.19
CA ASN A 368 -18.66 19.00 11.44
C ASN A 368 -19.77 19.77 10.75
N PHE A 369 -20.22 20.91 11.31
CA PHE A 369 -21.37 21.65 10.82
C PHE A 369 -21.24 23.17 10.98
N GLY A 370 -22.18 23.90 10.39
CA GLY A 370 -22.22 25.35 10.28
C GLY A 370 -21.74 25.84 8.92
N LYS A 371 -21.71 27.16 8.71
CA LYS A 371 -21.25 27.73 7.44
C LYS A 371 -19.81 27.38 7.12
N LEU A 372 -18.95 27.31 8.14
CA LEU A 372 -17.58 26.82 8.02
C LEU A 372 -17.53 25.41 8.56
N SER A 373 -17.10 24.46 7.76
CA SER A 373 -16.82 23.06 8.13
C SER A 373 -15.48 22.61 7.55
N GLY A 374 -14.91 21.55 8.09
CA GLY A 374 -13.63 21.02 7.62
C GLY A 374 -12.79 20.44 8.74
N TRP A 375 -11.52 20.22 8.46
CA TRP A 375 -10.59 19.63 9.43
C TRP A 375 -9.16 20.08 9.18
N ILE A 376 -8.39 20.02 10.25
CA ILE A 376 -6.93 20.21 10.27
C ILE A 376 -6.33 18.98 10.91
N SER A 377 -5.40 18.33 10.23
CA SER A 377 -4.58 17.28 10.81
C SER A 377 -3.11 17.64 10.73
N TYR A 378 -2.38 17.28 11.77
CA TYR A 378 -0.94 17.40 11.82
C TYR A 378 -0.36 16.12 12.40
N THR A 379 0.61 15.55 11.70
CA THR A 379 1.38 14.39 12.18
C THR A 379 2.85 14.78 12.25
N TYR A 380 3.43 14.58 13.44
CA TYR A 380 4.87 14.49 13.61
C TYR A 380 5.26 13.04 13.73
N SER A 381 6.17 12.56 12.88
CA SER A 381 6.63 11.17 12.93
C SER A 381 8.10 11.03 12.55
N ARG A 382 8.79 10.07 13.18
CA ARG A 382 10.13 9.67 12.82
C ARG A 382 10.15 8.18 12.56
N SER A 383 10.85 7.78 11.50
CA SER A 383 11.06 6.39 11.14
C SER A 383 12.54 6.15 10.84
N LYS A 384 13.15 5.22 11.56
CA LYS A 384 14.59 4.94 11.52
C LYS A 384 14.82 3.44 11.41
N ARG A 385 15.97 3.06 10.88
CA ARG A 385 16.42 1.67 10.72
C ARG A 385 17.87 1.52 11.18
N THR A 386 18.20 0.33 11.64
CA THR A 386 19.57 -0.15 11.86
C THR A 386 19.67 -1.49 11.16
N VAL A 387 20.46 -1.56 10.10
CA VAL A 387 20.62 -2.75 9.25
C VAL A 387 22.10 -3.06 9.16
N LYS A 388 22.46 -4.34 9.30
CA LYS A 388 23.85 -4.80 9.17
C LYS A 388 24.43 -4.39 7.81
N ASP A 389 25.66 -3.97 7.79
CA ASP A 389 26.44 -3.61 6.58
C ASP A 389 25.85 -2.44 5.76
N ILE A 390 24.88 -1.71 6.29
CA ILE A 390 24.35 -0.49 5.69
C ILE A 390 24.60 0.68 6.65
N ASN A 391 25.01 1.83 6.12
CA ASN A 391 25.34 3.03 6.91
C ASN A 391 26.34 2.71 8.05
N PHE A 392 27.35 1.89 7.76
CA PHE A 392 28.36 1.42 8.74
C PHE A 392 27.78 0.66 9.94
N GLY A 393 26.58 0.08 9.81
CA GLY A 393 25.85 -0.57 10.91
C GLY A 393 25.17 0.40 11.87
N GLU A 394 25.30 1.71 11.64
CA GLU A 394 24.69 2.76 12.46
C GLU A 394 23.24 3.02 12.06
N GLU A 395 22.49 3.65 12.99
CA GLU A 395 21.10 4.02 12.73
C GLU A 395 20.99 5.10 11.64
N TYR A 396 20.11 4.88 10.66
CA TYR A 396 19.80 5.81 9.58
C TYR A 396 18.29 6.03 9.39
N VAL A 397 17.95 7.07 8.66
CA VAL A 397 16.56 7.45 8.39
C VAL A 397 15.94 6.49 7.38
N SER A 398 14.76 5.96 7.67
CA SER A 398 14.00 5.12 6.74
C SER A 398 13.64 5.89 5.47
N PRO A 399 13.58 5.26 4.28
CA PRO A 399 13.10 5.90 3.05
C PRO A 399 11.70 6.52 3.17
N TYR A 400 10.91 6.09 4.14
CA TYR A 400 9.53 6.54 4.36
C TYR A 400 9.42 7.63 5.44
N ASP A 401 10.52 8.11 6.01
CA ASP A 401 10.52 9.12 7.06
C ASP A 401 10.11 10.49 6.51
N ARG A 402 8.99 11.01 6.99
CA ARG A 402 8.49 12.35 6.71
C ARG A 402 8.09 13.01 8.02
N PRO A 403 8.99 13.75 8.69
CA PRO A 403 8.76 14.27 10.02
C PRO A 403 7.48 15.09 10.18
N HIS A 404 7.16 15.92 9.21
CA HIS A 404 5.99 16.78 9.29
C HIS A 404 5.03 16.49 8.14
N ASN A 405 3.77 16.23 8.48
CA ASN A 405 2.67 16.08 7.55
C ASN A 405 1.50 16.94 8.05
N VAL A 406 1.06 17.91 7.25
CA VAL A 406 -0.07 18.78 7.53
C VAL A 406 -1.11 18.61 6.43
N SER A 407 -2.36 18.53 6.81
CA SER A 407 -3.47 18.55 5.87
C SER A 407 -4.60 19.40 6.43
N ILE A 408 -5.05 20.37 5.64
CA ILE A 408 -6.13 21.31 5.98
C ILE A 408 -7.17 21.22 4.89
N VAL A 409 -8.40 20.94 5.27
CA VAL A 409 -9.56 20.97 4.37
C VAL A 409 -10.60 21.87 4.98
N LEU A 410 -10.99 22.92 4.26
CA LEU A 410 -11.99 23.89 4.68
C LEU A 410 -13.07 24.01 3.61
N ASN A 411 -14.32 24.01 4.04
CA ASN A 411 -15.48 24.30 3.21
C ASN A 411 -16.25 25.43 3.83
N TYR A 412 -16.62 26.45 3.04
CA TYR A 412 -17.38 27.57 3.51
C TYR A 412 -18.63 27.80 2.63
N GLU A 413 -19.78 27.67 3.23
CA GLU A 413 -21.06 27.96 2.63
C GLU A 413 -21.28 29.48 2.59
N LEU A 414 -20.95 30.15 1.48
CA LEU A 414 -21.21 31.58 1.28
C LEU A 414 -22.70 31.85 1.22
N THR A 415 -23.43 31.02 0.46
CA THR A 415 -24.88 31.03 0.36
C THR A 415 -25.40 29.60 0.26
N LYS A 416 -26.73 29.38 0.39
CA LYS A 416 -27.35 28.06 0.19
C LYS A 416 -27.02 27.37 -1.15
N ARG A 417 -26.47 28.13 -2.10
CA ARG A 417 -26.16 27.65 -3.45
C ARG A 417 -24.71 27.84 -3.86
N PHE A 418 -23.93 28.56 -3.10
CA PHE A 418 -22.55 28.87 -3.45
C PHE A 418 -21.61 28.49 -2.31
N ASP A 419 -20.78 27.50 -2.56
CA ASP A 419 -19.82 26.95 -1.63
C ASP A 419 -18.41 27.19 -2.17
N VAL A 420 -17.47 27.52 -1.29
CA VAL A 420 -16.04 27.56 -1.60
C VAL A 420 -15.30 26.57 -0.73
N SER A 421 -14.27 25.92 -1.27
CA SER A 421 -13.44 25.01 -0.52
C SER A 421 -11.96 25.26 -0.80
N ALA A 422 -11.15 24.97 0.22
CA ALA A 422 -9.71 25.02 0.14
C ALA A 422 -9.13 23.73 0.72
N THR A 423 -8.16 23.15 0.04
CA THR A 423 -7.37 22.02 0.54
C THR A 423 -5.91 22.38 0.46
N TRP A 424 -5.22 22.35 1.59
CA TRP A 424 -3.78 22.55 1.64
C TRP A 424 -3.10 21.35 2.27
N VAL A 425 -2.06 20.86 1.62
CA VAL A 425 -1.23 19.77 2.11
C VAL A 425 0.23 20.20 2.14
N TYR A 426 0.93 19.76 3.17
CA TYR A 426 2.37 19.93 3.32
C TYR A 426 2.99 18.63 3.82
N ASN A 427 4.12 18.24 3.23
CA ASN A 427 4.91 17.10 3.66
C ASN A 427 6.40 17.44 3.60
N THR A 428 7.13 17.09 4.64
CA THR A 428 8.60 17.08 4.58
C THR A 428 9.10 16.21 3.43
N GLY A 429 10.13 16.65 2.75
CA GLY A 429 10.77 15.94 1.65
C GLY A 429 11.20 14.52 2.02
N GLN A 430 11.05 13.60 1.08
CA GLN A 430 11.47 12.20 1.24
C GLN A 430 12.98 12.11 1.38
N PRO A 431 13.51 11.25 2.27
CA PRO A 431 14.93 10.97 2.38
C PRO A 431 15.52 10.41 1.09
N VAL A 432 16.75 10.78 0.81
CA VAL A 432 17.50 10.34 -0.38
C VAL A 432 18.98 10.26 -0.09
N THR A 433 19.66 9.32 -0.73
CA THR A 433 21.13 9.23 -0.74
C THR A 433 21.65 9.88 -2.02
N TYR A 434 22.35 11.00 -1.90
CA TYR A 434 23.02 11.63 -3.03
C TYR A 434 24.51 11.20 -3.09
N PRO A 435 25.07 11.03 -4.30
CA PRO A 435 26.51 10.95 -4.44
C PRO A 435 27.12 12.27 -3.97
N TYR A 436 28.23 12.19 -3.23
CA TYR A 436 28.92 13.37 -2.75
C TYR A 436 30.00 13.86 -3.73
N GLY A 437 30.36 13.05 -4.73
CA GLY A 437 31.32 13.38 -5.74
C GLY A 437 31.16 12.51 -7.00
N LYS A 438 31.95 12.85 -8.01
CA LYS A 438 32.08 12.06 -9.25
C LYS A 438 33.50 12.13 -9.78
N TYR A 439 33.95 11.09 -10.45
CA TYR A 439 35.19 11.07 -11.23
C TYR A 439 34.94 10.40 -12.58
N THR A 440 35.78 10.72 -13.55
CA THR A 440 35.66 10.17 -14.91
C THR A 440 36.96 9.44 -15.27
N VAL A 441 36.83 8.20 -15.73
CA VAL A 441 37.92 7.37 -16.23
C VAL A 441 37.51 6.84 -17.60
N ASP A 442 38.37 7.03 -18.59
CA ASP A 442 38.15 6.57 -19.97
C ASP A 442 36.78 6.98 -20.56
N GLY A 443 36.31 8.20 -20.23
CA GLY A 443 35.03 8.72 -20.68
C GLY A 443 33.81 8.23 -19.92
N VAL A 444 33.97 7.29 -18.97
CA VAL A 444 32.90 6.81 -18.08
C VAL A 444 32.91 7.59 -16.78
N THR A 445 31.77 8.16 -16.39
CA THR A 445 31.62 8.91 -15.15
C THR A 445 31.09 8.00 -14.04
N TYR A 446 31.82 7.93 -12.96
CA TYR A 446 31.47 7.18 -11.75
C TYR A 446 31.01 8.14 -10.66
N SER A 447 29.91 7.78 -9.98
CA SER A 447 29.41 8.50 -8.80
C SER A 447 30.05 7.94 -7.54
N ILE A 448 30.43 8.82 -6.62
CA ILE A 448 31.07 8.45 -5.35
C ILE A 448 30.03 8.61 -4.23
N TYR A 449 29.80 7.55 -3.48
CA TYR A 449 28.98 7.54 -2.27
C TYR A 449 29.90 7.35 -1.05
N ASN A 450 29.56 8.00 0.05
CA ASN A 450 30.33 7.91 1.31
C ASN A 450 29.78 6.88 2.30
N GLY A 451 28.85 6.03 1.87
CA GLY A 451 28.19 5.01 2.70
C GLY A 451 27.08 5.55 3.62
N GLU A 452 26.85 6.86 3.68
CA GLU A 452 25.79 7.45 4.50
C GLU A 452 24.44 7.34 3.80
N ARG A 453 23.56 6.46 4.33
CA ARG A 453 22.24 6.18 3.76
C ARG A 453 21.21 7.23 4.15
N ASN A 454 20.45 7.75 3.16
CA ASN A 454 19.27 8.64 3.37
C ASN A 454 19.56 9.91 4.19
N LYS A 455 20.79 10.43 4.12
CA LYS A 455 21.21 11.64 4.87
C LYS A 455 20.56 12.92 4.36
N SER A 456 20.34 13.00 3.07
CA SER A 456 19.73 14.16 2.41
C SER A 456 18.22 13.99 2.24
N ARG A 457 17.52 15.06 1.85
CA ARG A 457 16.10 15.04 1.55
C ARG A 457 15.81 15.77 0.24
N TYR A 458 14.79 15.31 -0.46
CA TYR A 458 14.16 16.11 -1.51
C TYR A 458 13.55 17.38 -0.91
N PRO A 459 13.29 18.42 -1.72
CA PRO A 459 12.53 19.60 -1.29
C PRO A 459 11.17 19.21 -0.68
N ASP A 460 10.74 19.99 0.30
CA ASP A 460 9.42 19.81 0.90
C ASP A 460 8.32 20.01 -0.14
N TYR A 461 7.26 19.25 0.00
CA TYR A 461 6.10 19.30 -0.88
C TYR A 461 4.96 20.05 -0.22
N HIS A 462 4.40 21.04 -0.91
CA HIS A 462 3.12 21.63 -0.54
C HIS A 462 2.25 21.89 -1.77
N ARG A 463 0.94 21.82 -1.57
CA ARG A 463 -0.05 22.06 -2.60
C ARG A 463 -1.29 22.70 -2.01
N LEU A 464 -1.80 23.73 -2.68
CA LEU A 464 -3.06 24.39 -2.37
C LEU A 464 -4.03 24.21 -3.53
N ASP A 465 -5.18 23.60 -3.26
CA ASP A 465 -6.28 23.45 -4.19
C ASP A 465 -7.45 24.32 -3.71
N LEU A 466 -7.98 25.14 -4.60
CA LEU A 466 -9.14 25.98 -4.35
C LEU A 466 -10.29 25.54 -5.26
N SER A 467 -11.50 25.52 -4.75
CA SER A 467 -12.68 25.17 -5.53
C SER A 467 -13.86 26.04 -5.17
N ALA A 468 -14.67 26.37 -6.16
CA ALA A 468 -15.93 27.08 -6.01
C ALA A 468 -17.03 26.28 -6.70
N THR A 469 -18.12 26.02 -5.98
CA THR A 469 -19.27 25.22 -6.47
C THR A 469 -20.53 26.07 -6.43
N LEU A 470 -21.20 26.20 -7.59
CA LEU A 470 -22.49 26.87 -7.73
C LEU A 470 -23.58 25.84 -8.08
N LYS A 471 -24.51 25.59 -7.15
CA LYS A 471 -25.68 24.73 -7.36
C LYS A 471 -26.71 25.48 -8.22
N CYS A 472 -27.12 24.88 -9.32
CA CYS A 472 -28.15 25.42 -10.18
C CYS A 472 -29.52 25.48 -9.46
N LYS A 473 -30.43 26.41 -9.88
CA LYS A 473 -31.81 26.41 -9.38
C LYS A 473 -32.51 25.14 -9.88
N ASP A 474 -33.16 24.42 -8.99
CA ASP A 474 -33.97 23.26 -9.35
C ASP A 474 -35.19 23.73 -10.21
N ARG A 475 -35.02 23.70 -11.54
CA ARG A 475 -36.11 24.03 -12.50
C ARG A 475 -36.98 22.82 -12.85
N HIS A 476 -36.46 21.60 -12.65
CA HIS A 476 -37.13 20.33 -12.92
C HIS A 476 -36.92 19.35 -11.77
N LYS A 477 -37.98 18.65 -11.37
CA LYS A 477 -37.95 17.67 -10.26
C LYS A 477 -36.87 16.57 -10.39
N ASN A 478 -36.44 16.27 -11.63
CA ASN A 478 -35.55 15.14 -11.93
C ASN A 478 -34.13 15.53 -12.32
N TRP A 479 -33.81 16.84 -12.41
CA TRP A 479 -32.48 17.29 -12.82
C TRP A 479 -31.90 18.27 -11.79
N LYS A 480 -30.77 17.87 -11.20
CA LYS A 480 -29.96 18.75 -10.36
C LYS A 480 -28.65 18.99 -11.06
N GLY A 481 -28.30 20.25 -11.25
CA GLY A 481 -27.04 20.66 -11.88
C GLY A 481 -26.19 21.47 -10.94
N GLU A 482 -24.88 21.38 -11.10
CA GLU A 482 -23.91 22.22 -10.41
C GLU A 482 -22.76 22.57 -11.35
N TRP A 483 -22.17 23.76 -11.12
CA TRP A 483 -20.95 24.20 -11.75
C TRP A 483 -19.83 24.17 -10.72
N ASN A 484 -18.74 23.53 -11.05
CA ASN A 484 -17.55 23.50 -10.22
C ASN A 484 -16.36 24.09 -10.98
N LEU A 485 -15.68 25.06 -10.36
CA LEU A 485 -14.42 25.61 -10.83
C LEU A 485 -13.36 25.28 -9.79
N SER A 486 -12.28 24.64 -10.22
CA SER A 486 -11.17 24.27 -9.34
C SER A 486 -9.85 24.74 -9.94
N VAL A 487 -8.96 25.22 -9.06
CA VAL A 487 -7.58 25.65 -9.38
C VAL A 487 -6.64 24.86 -8.45
N TYR A 488 -5.57 24.35 -9.05
CA TYR A 488 -4.58 23.51 -8.37
C TYR A 488 -3.20 24.18 -8.37
#